data_53f2dd545642f92b7659fdea22ea4081
#
_entry.id   53f2dd545642f92b7659fdea22ea4081
#
_cell.length_a   1.000
_cell.length_b   1.000
_cell.length_c   1.000
_cell.angle_alpha   90.00
_cell.angle_beta   90.00
_cell.angle_gamma   90.00
#
_symmetry.space_group_name_H-M   'P 1'
#
loop_
_entity.id
_entity.type
_entity.pdbx_description
1 polymer ?
#
loop_
_entity_poly.entity_id
_entity_poly.type
_entity_poly.pdbx_seq_one_letter_code
_entity_poly.pdbx_strand_id
1 'polypeptide(L)'
;MISRRNFLASSSALAVAARANGATTKSLTDLEARLARHDFKDVFKDDLPTPCMVVDEEIFEANLKKMADHCSKTGIRLRGHVKVHKSTEIAHRQLALGAIGLTCATVAECELMSHAGMSSILLTRQPTSKNNISRIVALAKRDPTIGTVVDDPVAAGWLQDAARAENIKLRTVVDVYAGLTRHGIEPGQPAVDLAKQVDGAKNLKFYGFMGYAGRAAHTPGWEDRMKKSRADVSGMLETVAAARSAGLPVEIVTGGSTGTYNIDSEQKGLTELQAGSFVFMDTLYRQIGSKSGSASFDDFGSSLTVLTTVISKRHPGLCTIDAGNKALLKPTDEVKGRPDVKVENQGAEYGILVWKDGDRDYKIGDRVEIYPSNLDMSTNVYDRYYVTRGDRLVDVWPIMGRAGAAQR
;
A
#
# COMPACT_ATOMS: atom_id res chain seq x y z
N MET A 1 42.94 25.81 -8.72
CA MET A 1 42.80 24.51 -9.42
C MET A 1 43.33 23.42 -8.51
N ILE A 2 42.46 22.73 -7.78
CA ILE A 2 42.87 21.61 -6.90
C ILE A 2 42.74 20.33 -7.74
N SER A 3 43.88 19.67 -7.92
CA SER A 3 44.05 18.47 -8.76
C SER A 3 43.28 17.27 -8.22
N ARG A 4 42.57 16.53 -9.11
CA ARG A 4 41.83 15.28 -8.83
C ARG A 4 42.66 14.16 -8.17
N ARG A 5 43.98 14.30 -8.06
CA ARG A 5 44.89 13.30 -7.48
C ARG A 5 44.94 13.32 -5.94
N ASN A 6 44.50 14.40 -5.30
CA ASN A 6 44.58 14.51 -3.83
C ASN A 6 43.31 14.08 -3.09
N PHE A 7 42.27 13.64 -3.81
CA PHE A 7 41.03 13.15 -3.19
C PHE A 7 41.05 11.64 -2.87
N LEU A 8 42.01 10.89 -3.42
CA LEU A 8 42.10 9.44 -3.22
C LEU A 8 43.09 9.01 -2.13
N ALA A 9 43.73 9.96 -1.43
CA ALA A 9 44.74 9.65 -0.40
C ALA A 9 44.26 9.79 1.05
N SER A 10 42.97 10.16 1.29
CA SER A 10 42.43 10.33 2.66
C SER A 10 41.46 9.24 3.12
N SER A 11 41.32 8.14 2.38
CA SER A 11 40.47 7.00 2.77
C SER A 11 41.15 5.95 3.66
N SER A 12 42.37 6.18 4.12
CA SER A 12 43.16 5.20 4.91
C SER A 12 43.18 5.46 6.40
N ALA A 13 42.48 6.45 6.95
CA ALA A 13 42.61 6.86 8.34
C ALA A 13 41.35 6.61 9.22
N LEU A 14 40.35 5.86 8.76
CA LEU A 14 39.14 5.54 9.55
C LEU A 14 39.01 4.05 9.92
N ALA A 15 40.12 3.32 9.93
CA ALA A 15 40.15 1.89 10.25
C ALA A 15 40.62 1.57 11.68
N VAL A 16 40.58 2.50 12.63
CA VAL A 16 40.99 2.25 14.02
C VAL A 16 39.96 2.83 14.98
N ALA A 17 38.93 2.09 15.31
CA ALA A 17 38.24 2.03 16.61
C ALA A 17 36.93 1.20 16.54
N ALA A 18 37.02 -0.10 16.31
CA ALA A 18 35.92 -1.02 16.61
C ALA A 18 36.48 -2.43 16.86
N ARG A 19 37.20 -2.58 17.95
CA ARG A 19 37.52 -3.88 18.54
C ARG A 19 37.04 -3.91 19.97
N ALA A 20 35.75 -4.13 20.16
CA ALA A 20 35.18 -4.66 21.41
C ALA A 20 33.88 -5.43 21.01
N ASN A 21 33.91 -6.72 21.25
CA ASN A 21 32.89 -7.71 20.96
C ASN A 21 32.84 -8.21 19.50
N GLY A 22 33.41 -9.36 19.31
CA GLY A 22 33.41 -10.34 18.22
C GLY A 22 32.38 -10.34 17.04
N ALA A 23 31.74 -9.24 16.74
CA ALA A 23 30.89 -9.07 15.54
C ALA A 23 31.76 -8.41 14.46
N THR A 24 32.12 -9.16 13.44
CA THR A 24 32.65 -8.60 12.18
C THR A 24 31.60 -7.65 11.62
N THR A 25 31.86 -6.34 11.71
CA THR A 25 31.04 -5.32 11.05
C THR A 25 31.10 -5.59 9.54
N LYS A 26 30.06 -6.19 9.00
CA LYS A 26 29.95 -6.44 7.55
C LYS A 26 29.87 -5.08 6.89
N SER A 27 30.71 -4.81 5.88
CA SER A 27 30.64 -3.56 5.13
C SER A 27 29.31 -3.52 4.35
N LEU A 28 28.79 -2.31 4.07
CA LEU A 28 27.60 -2.17 3.23
C LEU A 28 27.77 -2.87 1.86
N THR A 29 28.98 -2.80 1.29
CA THR A 29 29.32 -3.50 0.03
C THR A 29 29.21 -5.02 0.17
N ASP A 30 29.64 -5.59 1.30
CA ASP A 30 29.48 -7.02 1.55
C ASP A 30 28.01 -7.39 1.73
N LEU A 31 27.26 -6.62 2.49
CA LEU A 31 25.81 -6.82 2.66
C LEU A 31 25.11 -6.81 1.30
N GLU A 32 25.31 -5.76 0.47
CA GLU A 32 24.66 -5.67 -0.86
C GLU A 32 25.07 -6.84 -1.77
N ALA A 33 26.32 -7.27 -1.75
CA ALA A 33 26.78 -8.44 -2.50
C ALA A 33 26.10 -9.74 -2.05
N ARG A 34 25.83 -9.87 -0.75
CA ARG A 34 25.10 -11.03 -0.18
C ARG A 34 23.61 -10.97 -0.53
N LEU A 35 22.99 -9.80 -0.39
CA LEU A 35 21.58 -9.60 -0.76
C LEU A 35 21.34 -9.95 -2.24
N ALA A 36 22.25 -9.53 -3.13
CA ALA A 36 22.19 -9.84 -4.56
C ALA A 36 22.26 -11.35 -4.87
N ARG A 37 22.88 -12.15 -3.98
CA ARG A 37 22.96 -13.61 -4.09
C ARG A 37 21.91 -14.34 -3.24
N HIS A 38 20.98 -13.63 -2.59
CA HIS A 38 20.02 -14.18 -1.63
C HIS A 38 20.72 -14.98 -0.48
N ASP A 39 21.91 -14.54 -0.05
CA ASP A 39 22.64 -15.11 1.08
C ASP A 39 22.32 -14.32 2.36
N PHE A 40 21.30 -14.77 3.08
CA PHE A 40 20.87 -14.14 4.35
C PHE A 40 21.39 -14.87 5.60
N LYS A 41 22.30 -15.86 5.44
CA LYS A 41 22.84 -16.60 6.57
C LYS A 41 23.56 -15.64 7.53
N ASP A 42 23.20 -15.68 8.82
CA ASP A 42 23.78 -14.85 9.87
C ASP A 42 23.76 -13.32 9.57
N VAL A 43 22.70 -12.86 8.90
CA VAL A 43 22.39 -11.44 8.75
C VAL A 43 21.23 -11.10 9.70
N PHE A 44 21.42 -10.07 10.52
CA PHE A 44 20.47 -9.63 11.54
C PHE A 44 20.06 -8.17 11.32
N LYS A 45 19.01 -7.72 12.02
CA LYS A 45 18.55 -6.31 11.97
C LYS A 45 19.68 -5.32 12.24
N ASP A 46 20.61 -5.65 13.14
CA ASP A 46 21.75 -4.78 13.48
C ASP A 46 22.75 -4.61 12.33
N ASP A 47 22.78 -5.53 11.38
CA ASP A 47 23.62 -5.43 10.17
C ASP A 47 22.98 -4.52 9.09
N LEU A 48 21.69 -4.17 9.20
CA LEU A 48 20.98 -3.43 8.17
C LEU A 48 21.34 -1.93 8.18
N PRO A 49 21.39 -1.29 7.00
CA PRO A 49 21.55 0.17 6.93
C PRO A 49 20.30 0.86 7.47
N THR A 50 20.45 2.00 8.15
CA THR A 50 19.33 2.83 8.58
C THR A 50 19.35 4.21 7.91
N PRO A 51 18.17 4.82 7.71
CA PRO A 51 16.85 4.23 7.95
C PRO A 51 16.45 3.23 6.87
N CYS A 52 15.73 2.15 7.24
CA CYS A 52 15.23 1.16 6.28
C CYS A 52 13.87 0.57 6.71
N MET A 53 13.11 0.03 5.74
CA MET A 53 11.85 -0.66 6.03
C MET A 53 12.10 -2.12 6.39
N VAL A 54 11.53 -2.55 7.52
CA VAL A 54 11.59 -3.91 8.02
C VAL A 54 10.19 -4.48 8.12
N VAL A 55 10.00 -5.68 7.58
CA VAL A 55 8.75 -6.45 7.66
C VAL A 55 8.96 -7.63 8.62
N ASP A 56 8.12 -7.74 9.62
CA ASP A 56 7.98 -8.92 10.45
C ASP A 56 7.18 -9.97 9.66
N GLU A 57 7.86 -11.04 9.23
CA GLU A 57 7.26 -12.06 8.37
C GLU A 57 6.09 -12.79 9.06
N GLU A 58 6.22 -13.10 10.34
CA GLU A 58 5.19 -13.88 11.05
C GLU A 58 3.90 -13.07 11.17
N ILE A 59 3.98 -11.79 11.50
CA ILE A 59 2.82 -10.90 11.57
C ILE A 59 2.23 -10.68 10.16
N PHE A 60 3.08 -10.48 9.16
CA PHE A 60 2.67 -10.30 7.78
C PHE A 60 1.88 -11.50 7.24
N GLU A 61 2.40 -12.70 7.40
CA GLU A 61 1.73 -13.94 6.95
C GLU A 61 0.42 -14.18 7.73
N ALA A 62 0.39 -13.88 9.03
CA ALA A 62 -0.83 -13.95 9.83
C ALA A 62 -1.90 -13.00 9.31
N ASN A 63 -1.53 -11.78 8.90
CA ASN A 63 -2.45 -10.81 8.30
C ASN A 63 -3.02 -11.31 6.96
N LEU A 64 -2.17 -11.84 6.09
CA LEU A 64 -2.60 -12.41 4.80
C LEU A 64 -3.59 -13.56 5.02
N LYS A 65 -3.23 -14.49 5.91
CA LYS A 65 -4.07 -15.64 6.24
C LYS A 65 -5.42 -15.19 6.82
N LYS A 66 -5.44 -14.23 7.75
CA LYS A 66 -6.66 -13.72 8.36
C LYS A 66 -7.62 -13.12 7.33
N MET A 67 -7.12 -12.36 6.37
CA MET A 67 -7.93 -11.82 5.28
C MET A 67 -8.45 -12.93 4.36
N ALA A 68 -7.65 -13.91 4.00
CA ALA A 68 -8.05 -15.05 3.19
C ALA A 68 -9.14 -15.89 3.89
N ASP A 69 -8.97 -16.18 5.17
CA ASP A 69 -9.96 -16.88 6.00
C ASP A 69 -11.28 -16.09 6.09
N HIS A 70 -11.21 -14.77 6.23
CA HIS A 70 -12.39 -13.91 6.22
C HIS A 70 -13.14 -13.98 4.88
N CYS A 71 -12.43 -13.87 3.77
CA CYS A 71 -13.01 -13.99 2.43
C CYS A 71 -13.66 -15.34 2.20
N SER A 72 -13.00 -16.42 2.59
CA SER A 72 -13.53 -17.78 2.51
C SER A 72 -14.82 -17.95 3.34
N LYS A 73 -14.84 -17.36 4.54
CA LYS A 73 -15.96 -17.47 5.49
C LYS A 73 -17.20 -16.67 5.08
N THR A 74 -16.99 -15.51 4.45
CA THR A 74 -18.07 -14.60 4.06
C THR A 74 -18.51 -14.76 2.62
N GLY A 75 -17.71 -15.45 1.78
CA GLY A 75 -17.93 -15.59 0.34
C GLY A 75 -17.57 -14.33 -0.46
N ILE A 76 -17.12 -13.24 0.17
CA ILE A 76 -16.61 -12.07 -0.54
C ILE A 76 -15.22 -12.37 -1.11
N ARG A 77 -14.87 -11.77 -2.22
CA ARG A 77 -13.57 -12.00 -2.86
C ARG A 77 -12.61 -10.86 -2.57
N LEU A 78 -11.31 -11.12 -2.49
CA LEU A 78 -10.29 -10.08 -2.37
C LEU A 78 -9.70 -9.76 -3.74
N ARG A 79 -9.69 -8.47 -4.09
CA ARG A 79 -8.86 -7.88 -5.15
C ARG A 79 -7.88 -6.91 -4.49
N GLY A 80 -6.75 -7.42 -4.00
CA GLY A 80 -5.81 -6.69 -3.14
C GLY A 80 -5.27 -5.41 -3.78
N HIS A 81 -5.17 -4.33 -2.99
CA HIS A 81 -4.71 -3.04 -3.52
C HIS A 81 -3.19 -2.88 -3.43
N VAL A 82 -2.53 -2.85 -4.60
CA VAL A 82 -1.06 -2.78 -4.76
C VAL A 82 -0.46 -1.46 -4.25
N LYS A 83 -1.19 -0.35 -4.30
CA LYS A 83 -0.68 1.00 -3.94
C LYS A 83 0.00 1.07 -2.57
N VAL A 84 -0.38 0.18 -1.65
CA VAL A 84 0.14 0.15 -0.28
C VAL A 84 1.55 -0.45 -0.23
N HIS A 85 1.78 -1.54 -0.93
CA HIS A 85 3.04 -2.29 -0.84
C HIS A 85 3.94 -2.17 -2.07
N LYS A 86 3.40 -1.94 -3.28
CA LYS A 86 4.13 -1.71 -4.53
C LYS A 86 5.16 -2.79 -4.89
N SER A 87 4.97 -4.00 -4.38
CA SER A 87 5.87 -5.15 -4.53
C SER A 87 5.16 -6.30 -5.23
N THR A 88 5.82 -6.87 -6.21
CA THR A 88 5.35 -8.07 -6.94
C THR A 88 5.34 -9.29 -6.04
N GLU A 89 6.30 -9.40 -5.14
CA GLU A 89 6.41 -10.51 -4.19
C GLU A 89 5.18 -10.60 -3.27
N ILE A 90 4.75 -9.46 -2.72
CA ILE A 90 3.56 -9.40 -1.86
C ILE A 90 2.30 -9.70 -2.66
N ALA A 91 2.19 -9.18 -3.88
CA ALA A 91 1.05 -9.45 -4.76
C ALA A 91 0.93 -10.95 -5.10
N HIS A 92 2.04 -11.64 -5.40
CA HIS A 92 2.05 -13.10 -5.60
C HIS A 92 1.55 -13.87 -4.37
N ARG A 93 1.97 -13.46 -3.16
CA ARG A 93 1.51 -14.10 -1.91
C ARG A 93 0.01 -13.92 -1.70
N GLN A 94 -0.53 -12.73 -2.00
CA GLN A 94 -1.99 -12.50 -1.95
C GLN A 94 -2.74 -13.39 -2.94
N LEU A 95 -2.27 -13.50 -4.19
CA LEU A 95 -2.87 -14.36 -5.21
C LEU A 95 -2.79 -15.85 -4.82
N ALA A 96 -1.67 -16.30 -4.26
CA ALA A 96 -1.49 -17.68 -3.78
C ALA A 96 -2.47 -18.04 -2.66
N LEU A 97 -2.93 -17.06 -1.88
CA LEU A 97 -3.94 -17.21 -0.83
C LEU A 97 -5.38 -16.97 -1.29
N GLY A 98 -5.62 -16.93 -2.60
CA GLY A 98 -6.96 -16.89 -3.18
C GLY A 98 -7.50 -15.50 -3.51
N ALA A 99 -6.67 -14.45 -3.50
CA ALA A 99 -7.07 -13.19 -4.10
C ALA A 99 -7.34 -13.40 -5.60
N ILE A 100 -8.46 -12.83 -6.10
CA ILE A 100 -8.93 -13.05 -7.48
C ILE A 100 -8.27 -12.15 -8.53
N GLY A 101 -7.39 -11.28 -8.09
CA GLY A 101 -6.71 -10.30 -8.90
C GLY A 101 -6.21 -9.15 -8.04
N LEU A 102 -5.84 -8.06 -8.69
CA LEU A 102 -5.23 -6.90 -8.05
C LEU A 102 -5.96 -5.61 -8.43
N THR A 103 -5.93 -4.61 -7.54
CA THR A 103 -6.25 -3.23 -7.86
C THR A 103 -5.00 -2.38 -7.84
N CYS A 104 -4.86 -1.49 -8.82
CA CYS A 104 -3.75 -0.58 -8.99
C CYS A 104 -4.25 0.86 -9.05
N ALA A 105 -3.54 1.79 -8.42
CA ALA A 105 -3.87 3.20 -8.43
C ALA A 105 -3.26 3.95 -9.64
N THR A 106 -2.29 3.37 -10.32
CA THR A 106 -1.62 3.97 -11.47
C THR A 106 -1.42 2.96 -12.60
N VAL A 107 -1.30 3.47 -13.84
CA VAL A 107 -1.00 2.62 -14.99
C VAL A 107 0.37 1.94 -14.84
N ALA A 108 1.33 2.63 -14.22
CA ALA A 108 2.64 2.06 -13.94
C ALA A 108 2.60 0.85 -12.99
N GLU A 109 1.75 0.90 -11.97
CA GLU A 109 1.50 -0.28 -11.12
C GLU A 109 0.86 -1.42 -11.92
N CYS A 110 -0.10 -1.12 -12.82
CA CYS A 110 -0.68 -2.13 -13.71
C CYS A 110 0.38 -2.79 -14.60
N GLU A 111 1.25 -1.98 -15.21
CA GLU A 111 2.34 -2.49 -16.05
C GLU A 111 3.30 -3.38 -15.26
N LEU A 112 3.71 -2.93 -14.08
CA LEU A 112 4.59 -3.70 -13.19
C LEU A 112 4.00 -5.08 -12.88
N MET A 113 2.73 -5.12 -12.44
CA MET A 113 2.06 -6.37 -12.07
C MET A 113 1.83 -7.27 -13.29
N SER A 114 1.43 -6.68 -14.43
CA SER A 114 1.26 -7.42 -15.69
C SER A 114 2.58 -8.01 -16.21
N HIS A 115 3.69 -7.26 -16.15
CA HIS A 115 5.01 -7.76 -16.55
C HIS A 115 5.53 -8.86 -15.62
N ALA A 116 5.11 -8.85 -14.36
CA ALA A 116 5.39 -9.93 -13.41
C ALA A 116 4.47 -11.16 -13.59
N GLY A 117 3.68 -11.22 -14.67
CA GLY A 117 2.84 -12.37 -15.01
C GLY A 117 1.49 -12.41 -14.30
N MET A 118 1.09 -11.33 -13.62
CA MET A 118 -0.20 -11.26 -12.92
C MET A 118 -1.32 -10.83 -13.87
N SER A 119 -2.49 -11.37 -13.68
CA SER A 119 -3.71 -11.12 -14.46
C SER A 119 -4.84 -10.56 -13.59
N SER A 120 -5.98 -10.29 -14.19
CA SER A 120 -7.18 -9.78 -13.48
C SER A 120 -6.89 -8.49 -12.70
N ILE A 121 -6.23 -7.53 -13.38
CA ILE A 121 -5.83 -6.24 -12.80
C ILE A 121 -6.90 -5.19 -13.11
N LEU A 122 -7.32 -4.44 -12.09
CA LEU A 122 -8.24 -3.30 -12.23
C LEU A 122 -7.48 -2.00 -11.88
N LEU A 123 -7.36 -1.11 -12.86
CA LEU A 123 -6.93 0.26 -12.64
C LEU A 123 -8.08 1.05 -11.98
N THR A 124 -7.88 1.54 -10.76
CA THR A 124 -8.92 2.22 -9.96
C THR A 124 -8.85 3.75 -10.04
N ARG A 125 -8.09 4.29 -10.97
CA ARG A 125 -8.00 5.71 -11.30
C ARG A 125 -8.30 5.92 -12.77
N GLN A 126 -9.14 6.92 -13.08
CA GLN A 126 -9.54 7.23 -14.44
C GLN A 126 -8.34 7.59 -15.33
N PRO A 127 -8.06 6.84 -16.40
CA PRO A 127 -7.00 7.16 -17.33
C PRO A 127 -7.52 8.17 -18.37
N THR A 128 -7.30 9.46 -18.14
CA THR A 128 -7.82 10.54 -19.00
C THR A 128 -6.76 11.18 -19.89
N SER A 129 -5.46 10.98 -19.65
CA SER A 129 -4.42 11.42 -20.57
C SER A 129 -4.25 10.42 -21.72
N LYS A 130 -3.92 10.92 -22.93
CA LYS A 130 -3.67 10.07 -24.12
C LYS A 130 -2.64 8.97 -23.82
N ASN A 131 -1.57 9.31 -23.09
CA ASN A 131 -0.52 8.36 -22.70
C ASN A 131 -1.09 7.25 -21.79
N ASN A 132 -1.83 7.58 -20.74
CA ASN A 132 -2.39 6.59 -19.85
C ASN A 132 -3.44 5.71 -20.53
N ILE A 133 -4.27 6.30 -21.40
CA ILE A 133 -5.25 5.55 -22.20
C ILE A 133 -4.54 4.54 -23.11
N SER A 134 -3.54 4.96 -23.88
CA SER A 134 -2.82 4.06 -24.78
C SER A 134 -2.13 2.91 -24.02
N ARG A 135 -1.54 3.19 -22.86
CA ARG A 135 -0.84 2.20 -22.03
C ARG A 135 -1.80 1.17 -21.45
N ILE A 136 -2.95 1.58 -20.87
CA ILE A 136 -3.92 0.63 -20.33
C ILE A 136 -4.58 -0.22 -21.43
N VAL A 137 -4.84 0.36 -22.60
CA VAL A 137 -5.34 -0.37 -23.78
C VAL A 137 -4.30 -1.39 -24.27
N ALA A 138 -3.01 -1.03 -24.32
CA ALA A 138 -1.95 -1.95 -24.68
C ALA A 138 -1.81 -3.12 -23.69
N LEU A 139 -2.02 -2.88 -22.40
CA LEU A 139 -2.08 -3.94 -21.38
C LEU A 139 -3.29 -4.87 -21.63
N ALA A 140 -4.48 -4.30 -21.83
CA ALA A 140 -5.70 -5.06 -22.08
C ALA A 140 -5.66 -5.85 -23.40
N LYS A 141 -4.89 -5.40 -24.39
CA LYS A 141 -4.63 -6.15 -25.62
C LYS A 141 -3.83 -7.43 -25.38
N ARG A 142 -2.91 -7.41 -24.43
CA ARG A 142 -2.11 -8.58 -24.02
C ARG A 142 -2.88 -9.50 -23.09
N ASP A 143 -3.66 -8.92 -22.17
CA ASP A 143 -4.48 -9.65 -21.21
C ASP A 143 -5.88 -9.03 -21.11
N PRO A 144 -6.92 -9.64 -21.74
CA PRO A 144 -8.29 -9.15 -21.71
C PRO A 144 -8.94 -9.15 -20.32
N THR A 145 -8.27 -9.66 -19.30
CA THR A 145 -8.74 -9.61 -17.91
C THR A 145 -8.39 -8.30 -17.21
N ILE A 146 -7.52 -7.48 -17.82
CA ILE A 146 -7.17 -6.14 -17.33
C ILE A 146 -8.30 -5.16 -17.70
N GLY A 147 -8.68 -4.33 -16.73
CA GLY A 147 -9.75 -3.35 -16.88
C GLY A 147 -9.41 -2.01 -16.25
N THR A 148 -10.31 -1.04 -16.44
CA THR A 148 -10.19 0.30 -15.88
C THR A 148 -11.54 0.84 -15.42
N VAL A 149 -11.53 1.94 -14.69
CA VAL A 149 -12.72 2.66 -14.25
C VAL A 149 -13.00 3.88 -15.12
N VAL A 150 -14.27 4.30 -15.14
CA VAL A 150 -14.74 5.54 -15.75
C VAL A 150 -15.87 6.14 -14.92
N ASP A 151 -15.96 7.46 -14.87
CA ASP A 151 -17.02 8.20 -14.17
C ASP A 151 -17.58 9.37 -14.98
N ASP A 152 -17.19 9.46 -16.26
CA ASP A 152 -17.60 10.53 -17.16
C ASP A 152 -17.89 10.00 -18.58
N PRO A 153 -19.00 10.43 -19.22
CA PRO A 153 -19.37 9.98 -20.57
C PRO A 153 -18.35 10.33 -21.66
N VAL A 154 -17.65 11.47 -21.53
CA VAL A 154 -16.62 11.88 -22.51
C VAL A 154 -15.40 10.99 -22.38
N ALA A 155 -14.99 10.70 -21.14
CA ALA A 155 -13.88 9.78 -20.87
C ALA A 155 -14.18 8.36 -21.36
N ALA A 156 -15.43 7.89 -21.24
CA ALA A 156 -15.86 6.61 -21.82
C ALA A 156 -15.73 6.60 -23.35
N GLY A 157 -16.05 7.72 -24.02
CA GLY A 157 -15.82 7.90 -25.45
C GLY A 157 -14.35 7.78 -25.85
N TRP A 158 -13.44 8.40 -25.10
CA TRP A 158 -11.98 8.28 -25.35
C TRP A 158 -11.47 6.85 -25.20
N LEU A 159 -11.94 6.12 -24.19
CA LEU A 159 -11.62 4.70 -24.01
C LEU A 159 -12.14 3.84 -25.15
N GLN A 160 -13.39 4.10 -25.60
CA GLN A 160 -13.99 3.42 -26.76
C GLN A 160 -13.17 3.63 -28.02
N ASP A 161 -12.76 4.87 -28.32
CA ASP A 161 -11.97 5.19 -29.51
C ASP A 161 -10.61 4.53 -29.50
N ALA A 162 -9.93 4.57 -28.34
CA ALA A 162 -8.64 3.92 -28.18
C ALA A 162 -8.73 2.38 -28.29
N ALA A 163 -9.71 1.77 -27.66
CA ALA A 163 -9.95 0.34 -27.74
C ALA A 163 -10.35 -0.11 -29.16
N ARG A 164 -11.10 0.73 -29.89
CA ARG A 164 -11.43 0.53 -31.30
C ARG A 164 -10.19 0.53 -32.19
N ALA A 165 -9.28 1.50 -31.98
CA ALA A 165 -8.04 1.60 -32.75
C ALA A 165 -7.17 0.34 -32.62
N GLU A 166 -7.20 -0.32 -31.47
CA GLU A 166 -6.46 -1.56 -31.19
C GLU A 166 -7.30 -2.85 -31.41
N ASN A 167 -8.56 -2.70 -31.86
CA ASN A 167 -9.50 -3.79 -32.11
C ASN A 167 -9.66 -4.75 -30.93
N ILE A 168 -9.82 -4.21 -29.72
CA ILE A 168 -10.06 -4.96 -28.47
C ILE A 168 -11.41 -4.63 -27.86
N LYS A 169 -11.82 -5.41 -26.86
CA LYS A 169 -12.88 -5.07 -25.89
C LYS A 169 -12.26 -4.80 -24.53
N LEU A 170 -12.25 -3.54 -24.11
CA LEU A 170 -11.70 -3.12 -22.80
C LEU A 170 -12.74 -3.32 -21.70
N ARG A 171 -12.40 -4.09 -20.65
CA ARG A 171 -13.23 -4.16 -19.43
C ARG A 171 -13.30 -2.80 -18.77
N THR A 172 -14.52 -2.29 -18.58
CA THR A 172 -14.78 -0.96 -18.06
C THR A 172 -15.78 -1.03 -16.92
N VAL A 173 -15.39 -0.49 -15.77
CA VAL A 173 -16.18 -0.43 -14.55
C VAL A 173 -16.61 1.01 -14.33
N VAL A 174 -17.89 1.23 -14.01
CA VAL A 174 -18.39 2.58 -13.68
C VAL A 174 -18.06 2.88 -12.22
N ASP A 175 -17.31 3.96 -11.99
CA ASP A 175 -16.98 4.46 -10.66
C ASP A 175 -18.09 5.38 -10.17
N VAL A 176 -18.69 5.03 -9.03
CA VAL A 176 -19.85 5.71 -8.44
C VAL A 176 -19.40 6.44 -7.17
N TYR A 177 -19.86 7.67 -7.00
CA TYR A 177 -19.63 8.43 -5.78
C TYR A 177 -20.10 7.66 -4.55
N ALA A 178 -19.19 7.54 -3.57
CA ALA A 178 -19.42 6.85 -2.30
C ALA A 178 -18.85 7.67 -1.11
N GLY A 179 -19.38 8.87 -0.91
CA GLY A 179 -19.08 9.73 0.24
C GLY A 179 -17.74 10.49 0.21
N LEU A 180 -16.90 10.30 -0.80
CA LEU A 180 -15.63 11.02 -0.97
C LEU A 180 -15.64 11.86 -2.25
N THR A 181 -15.73 13.19 -2.12
CA THR A 181 -15.79 14.17 -3.23
C THR A 181 -14.45 14.28 -3.98
N ARG A 182 -13.98 13.20 -4.56
CA ARG A 182 -12.73 13.11 -5.31
C ARG A 182 -12.96 12.69 -6.75
N HIS A 183 -13.81 11.71 -6.96
CA HIS A 183 -14.22 11.12 -8.23
C HIS A 183 -15.49 10.30 -8.02
N GLY A 184 -16.03 9.75 -9.11
CA GLY A 184 -17.24 8.95 -9.13
C GLY A 184 -18.44 9.74 -9.62
N ILE A 185 -19.18 9.17 -10.57
CA ILE A 185 -20.43 9.72 -11.04
C ILE A 185 -21.50 9.63 -9.95
N GLU A 186 -22.46 10.55 -9.94
CA GLU A 186 -23.57 10.50 -8.99
C GLU A 186 -24.35 9.18 -9.11
N PRO A 187 -24.72 8.56 -7.95
CA PRO A 187 -25.48 7.31 -7.95
C PRO A 187 -26.87 7.49 -8.56
N GLY A 188 -27.50 6.37 -8.88
CA GLY A 188 -28.82 6.35 -9.52
C GLY A 188 -28.76 6.51 -11.03
N GLN A 189 -29.69 7.28 -11.61
CA GLN A 189 -29.86 7.37 -13.05
C GLN A 189 -28.61 7.79 -13.83
N PRO A 190 -27.79 8.78 -13.36
CA PRO A 190 -26.57 9.17 -14.08
C PRO A 190 -25.58 7.99 -14.24
N ALA A 191 -25.39 7.20 -13.19
CA ALA A 191 -24.50 6.04 -13.23
C ALA A 191 -25.07 4.89 -14.08
N VAL A 192 -26.37 4.68 -14.07
CA VAL A 192 -27.05 3.70 -14.94
C VAL A 192 -26.92 4.12 -16.42
N ASP A 193 -27.07 5.39 -16.74
CA ASP A 193 -26.95 5.88 -18.11
C ASP A 193 -25.50 5.76 -18.62
N LEU A 194 -24.52 6.06 -17.80
CA LEU A 194 -23.11 5.81 -18.14
C LEU A 194 -22.85 4.31 -18.34
N ALA A 195 -23.40 3.45 -17.49
CA ALA A 195 -23.27 2.00 -17.63
C ALA A 195 -23.89 1.49 -18.95
N LYS A 196 -25.05 2.02 -19.36
CA LYS A 196 -25.66 1.72 -20.67
C LYS A 196 -24.80 2.20 -21.84
N GLN A 197 -24.20 3.39 -21.72
CA GLN A 197 -23.27 3.90 -22.74
C GLN A 197 -22.07 2.98 -22.89
N VAL A 198 -21.49 2.52 -21.78
CA VAL A 198 -20.34 1.59 -21.78
C VAL A 198 -20.75 0.23 -22.36
N ASP A 199 -21.91 -0.31 -21.98
CA ASP A 199 -22.41 -1.62 -22.46
C ASP A 199 -22.75 -1.59 -23.96
N GLY A 200 -23.34 -0.49 -24.43
CA GLY A 200 -23.64 -0.27 -25.84
C GLY A 200 -22.43 0.03 -26.73
N ALA A 201 -21.28 0.32 -26.15
CA ALA A 201 -20.07 0.64 -26.88
C ALA A 201 -19.37 -0.63 -27.42
N LYS A 202 -19.17 -0.70 -28.75
CA LYS A 202 -18.68 -1.91 -29.44
C LYS A 202 -17.36 -2.46 -28.89
N ASN A 203 -16.47 -1.56 -28.45
CA ASN A 203 -15.09 -1.89 -28.02
C ASN A 203 -14.88 -1.74 -26.50
N LEU A 204 -15.94 -1.47 -25.73
CA LEU A 204 -15.94 -1.58 -24.29
C LEU A 204 -16.72 -2.83 -23.86
N LYS A 205 -16.41 -3.35 -22.70
CA LYS A 205 -17.20 -4.37 -22.01
C LYS A 205 -17.58 -3.82 -20.66
N PHE A 206 -18.86 -3.48 -20.47
CA PHE A 206 -19.34 -3.14 -19.14
C PHE A 206 -19.08 -4.33 -18.20
N TYR A 207 -18.41 -4.07 -17.07
CA TYR A 207 -18.00 -5.13 -16.18
C TYR A 207 -18.63 -5.01 -14.78
N GLY A 208 -19.13 -3.82 -14.44
CA GLY A 208 -19.81 -3.57 -13.17
C GLY A 208 -19.56 -2.19 -12.60
N PHE A 209 -19.64 -2.09 -11.28
CA PHE A 209 -19.54 -0.83 -10.56
C PHE A 209 -18.44 -0.87 -9.51
N MET A 210 -17.80 0.28 -9.25
CA MET A 210 -16.89 0.54 -8.16
C MET A 210 -17.43 1.68 -7.29
N GLY A 211 -17.21 1.61 -5.97
CA GLY A 211 -17.43 2.72 -5.07
C GLY A 211 -16.52 2.60 -3.85
N TYR A 212 -15.82 3.68 -3.54
CA TYR A 212 -14.85 3.70 -2.45
C TYR A 212 -15.24 4.67 -1.34
N ALA A 213 -15.76 4.14 -0.22
CA ALA A 213 -16.13 4.89 0.98
C ALA A 213 -14.91 5.26 1.84
N GLY A 214 -13.99 6.04 1.26
CA GLY A 214 -12.69 6.32 1.87
C GLY A 214 -12.75 7.07 3.22
N ARG A 215 -13.76 7.93 3.42
CA ARG A 215 -13.96 8.60 4.70
C ARG A 215 -14.45 7.65 5.78
N ALA A 216 -15.34 6.72 5.42
CA ALA A 216 -15.82 5.71 6.33
C ALA A 216 -14.68 4.83 6.85
N ALA A 217 -13.74 4.44 5.97
CA ALA A 217 -12.63 3.56 6.30
C ALA A 217 -11.75 4.03 7.46
N HIS A 218 -11.70 5.35 7.71
CA HIS A 218 -10.91 5.97 8.77
C HIS A 218 -11.76 6.62 9.87
N THR A 219 -13.07 6.33 9.92
CA THR A 219 -13.94 6.85 10.96
C THR A 219 -13.65 6.12 12.29
N PRO A 220 -13.29 6.86 13.36
CA PRO A 220 -13.09 6.27 14.67
C PRO A 220 -14.41 5.70 15.26
N GLY A 221 -14.29 4.64 16.03
CA GLY A 221 -15.44 3.93 16.61
C GLY A 221 -16.11 2.99 15.61
N TRP A 222 -16.40 1.76 16.08
CA TRP A 222 -16.99 0.72 15.24
C TRP A 222 -18.38 1.09 14.71
N GLU A 223 -19.27 1.54 15.58
CA GLU A 223 -20.66 1.83 15.21
C GLU A 223 -20.76 2.98 14.21
N ASP A 224 -20.02 4.07 14.44
CA ASP A 224 -20.00 5.22 13.54
C ASP A 224 -19.38 4.85 12.19
N ARG A 225 -18.33 4.06 12.19
CA ARG A 225 -17.69 3.56 10.97
C ARG A 225 -18.64 2.65 10.19
N MET A 226 -19.36 1.75 10.86
CA MET A 226 -20.34 0.88 10.25
C MET A 226 -21.51 1.68 9.64
N LYS A 227 -22.09 2.59 10.42
CA LYS A 227 -23.18 3.46 9.96
C LYS A 227 -22.74 4.28 8.74
N LYS A 228 -21.56 4.87 8.80
CA LYS A 228 -21.03 5.69 7.72
C LYS A 228 -20.71 4.86 6.47
N SER A 229 -20.06 3.70 6.60
CA SER A 229 -19.77 2.83 5.46
C SER A 229 -21.04 2.42 4.74
N ARG A 230 -22.06 1.97 5.48
CA ARG A 230 -23.35 1.59 4.91
C ARG A 230 -24.03 2.75 4.19
N ALA A 231 -24.02 3.94 4.77
CA ALA A 231 -24.59 5.12 4.15
C ALA A 231 -23.82 5.55 2.87
N ASP A 232 -22.48 5.53 2.90
CA ASP A 232 -21.66 5.97 1.79
C ASP A 232 -21.77 5.03 0.57
N VAL A 233 -22.00 3.70 0.76
CA VAL A 233 -22.12 2.74 -0.34
C VAL A 233 -23.55 2.45 -0.76
N SER A 234 -24.58 2.89 0.00
CA SER A 234 -25.99 2.58 -0.29
C SER A 234 -26.41 3.03 -1.68
N GLY A 235 -26.06 4.27 -2.08
CA GLY A 235 -26.40 4.79 -3.40
C GLY A 235 -25.79 3.99 -4.55
N MET A 236 -24.57 3.48 -4.40
CA MET A 236 -23.98 2.55 -5.37
C MET A 236 -24.75 1.24 -5.42
N LEU A 237 -25.13 0.66 -4.30
CA LEU A 237 -25.87 -0.62 -4.26
C LEU A 237 -27.28 -0.48 -4.84
N GLU A 238 -27.97 0.64 -4.61
CA GLU A 238 -29.24 0.98 -5.25
C GLU A 238 -29.07 1.14 -6.78
N THR A 239 -27.99 1.79 -7.21
CA THR A 239 -27.63 1.90 -8.63
C THR A 239 -27.40 0.53 -9.27
N VAL A 240 -26.71 -0.38 -8.57
CA VAL A 240 -26.51 -1.77 -9.02
C VAL A 240 -27.86 -2.49 -9.21
N ALA A 241 -28.79 -2.34 -8.28
CA ALA A 241 -30.12 -2.93 -8.38
C ALA A 241 -30.90 -2.39 -9.58
N ALA A 242 -30.88 -1.06 -9.80
CA ALA A 242 -31.51 -0.41 -10.95
C ALA A 242 -30.87 -0.86 -12.28
N ALA A 243 -29.55 -0.95 -12.36
CA ALA A 243 -28.83 -1.42 -13.53
C ALA A 243 -29.18 -2.88 -13.90
N ARG A 244 -29.25 -3.77 -12.91
CA ARG A 244 -29.69 -5.15 -13.11
C ARG A 244 -31.15 -5.23 -13.59
N SER A 245 -32.05 -4.41 -13.02
CA SER A 245 -33.45 -4.32 -13.47
C SER A 245 -33.56 -3.78 -14.88
N ALA A 246 -32.61 -2.94 -15.33
CA ALA A 246 -32.50 -2.47 -16.70
C ALA A 246 -31.84 -3.49 -17.68
N GLY A 247 -31.49 -4.69 -17.19
CA GLY A 247 -30.89 -5.77 -17.99
C GLY A 247 -29.39 -5.68 -18.20
N LEU A 248 -28.70 -4.78 -17.50
CA LEU A 248 -27.23 -4.67 -17.60
C LEU A 248 -26.50 -5.84 -16.91
N PRO A 249 -25.43 -6.39 -17.55
CA PRO A 249 -24.66 -7.52 -17.02
C PRO A 249 -23.67 -7.04 -15.95
N VAL A 250 -24.11 -6.90 -14.69
CA VAL A 250 -23.24 -6.48 -13.58
C VAL A 250 -22.47 -7.70 -13.06
N GLU A 251 -21.24 -7.89 -13.54
CA GLU A 251 -20.36 -9.02 -13.15
C GLU A 251 -19.68 -8.75 -11.80
N ILE A 252 -19.23 -7.52 -11.54
CA ILE A 252 -18.59 -7.13 -10.27
C ILE A 252 -19.22 -5.89 -9.64
N VAL A 253 -19.22 -5.87 -8.34
CA VAL A 253 -19.46 -4.68 -7.50
C VAL A 253 -18.33 -4.63 -6.51
N THR A 254 -17.42 -3.68 -6.70
CA THR A 254 -16.12 -3.67 -6.03
C THR A 254 -15.91 -2.39 -5.21
N GLY A 255 -15.30 -2.52 -4.04
CA GLY A 255 -15.06 -1.42 -3.11
C GLY A 255 -14.45 -1.89 -1.81
N GLY A 256 -14.74 -1.18 -0.74
CA GLY A 256 -14.27 -1.54 0.59
C GLY A 256 -12.80 -1.20 0.86
N SER A 257 -12.42 -1.33 2.12
CA SER A 257 -11.12 -0.94 2.64
C SER A 257 -10.70 -1.85 3.79
N THR A 258 -9.45 -1.74 4.24
CA THR A 258 -8.97 -2.42 5.46
C THR A 258 -9.81 -2.07 6.69
N GLY A 259 -10.19 -0.79 6.85
CA GLY A 259 -10.98 -0.36 8.02
C GLY A 259 -12.46 -0.76 8.00
N THR A 260 -12.97 -1.18 6.84
CA THR A 260 -14.38 -1.56 6.64
C THR A 260 -14.56 -2.98 6.11
N TYR A 261 -13.49 -3.76 5.99
CA TYR A 261 -13.52 -5.08 5.34
C TYR A 261 -14.62 -6.01 5.92
N ASN A 262 -14.79 -6.00 7.22
CA ASN A 262 -15.76 -6.80 7.96
C ASN A 262 -17.16 -6.16 8.07
N ILE A 263 -17.31 -4.91 7.63
CA ILE A 263 -18.59 -4.21 7.46
C ILE A 263 -19.08 -4.42 6.03
N ASP A 264 -18.19 -4.18 5.07
CA ASP A 264 -18.53 -4.19 3.64
C ASP A 264 -18.82 -5.61 3.16
N SER A 265 -18.16 -6.64 3.70
CA SER A 265 -18.45 -8.04 3.42
C SER A 265 -19.85 -8.52 3.84
N GLU A 266 -20.51 -7.81 4.77
CA GLU A 266 -21.87 -8.08 5.18
C GLU A 266 -22.93 -7.40 4.27
N GLN A 267 -22.51 -6.49 3.40
CA GLN A 267 -23.43 -5.73 2.53
C GLN A 267 -23.81 -6.52 1.29
N LYS A 268 -25.10 -6.87 1.19
CA LYS A 268 -25.63 -7.60 0.04
C LYS A 268 -25.43 -6.80 -1.25
N GLY A 269 -24.81 -7.43 -2.23
CA GLY A 269 -24.57 -6.83 -3.55
C GLY A 269 -23.12 -6.48 -3.81
N LEU A 270 -22.30 -6.24 -2.78
CA LEU A 270 -20.85 -6.14 -2.93
C LEU A 270 -20.25 -7.54 -3.23
N THR A 271 -19.34 -7.63 -4.19
CA THR A 271 -18.76 -8.91 -4.63
C THR A 271 -17.26 -9.01 -4.34
N GLU A 272 -16.58 -7.87 -4.19
CA GLU A 272 -15.13 -7.81 -4.03
C GLU A 272 -14.71 -6.71 -3.07
N LEU A 273 -13.67 -6.99 -2.27
CA LEU A 273 -12.97 -6.02 -1.42
C LEU A 273 -11.68 -5.56 -2.07
N GLN A 274 -11.38 -4.25 -1.98
CA GLN A 274 -10.15 -3.63 -2.47
C GLN A 274 -9.18 -3.29 -1.33
N ALA A 275 -9.24 -4.01 -0.21
CA ALA A 275 -8.38 -3.76 0.94
C ALA A 275 -6.89 -3.94 0.59
N GLY A 276 -6.05 -3.06 1.11
CA GLY A 276 -4.60 -3.10 0.88
C GLY A 276 -3.77 -3.01 2.16
N SER A 277 -4.09 -2.06 3.06
CA SER A 277 -3.26 -1.76 4.24
C SER A 277 -3.21 -2.87 5.29
N PHE A 278 -4.12 -3.86 5.23
CA PHE A 278 -4.14 -4.99 6.15
C PHE A 278 -2.84 -5.80 6.15
N VAL A 279 -2.09 -5.79 5.05
CA VAL A 279 -0.82 -6.54 4.94
C VAL A 279 0.23 -6.03 5.92
N PHE A 280 0.23 -4.71 6.19
CA PHE A 280 1.24 -4.03 6.99
C PHE A 280 0.71 -3.36 8.24
N MET A 281 -0.49 -2.78 8.17
CA MET A 281 -1.11 -1.89 9.13
C MET A 281 -0.27 -0.65 9.48
N ASP A 282 -0.89 0.51 9.47
CA ASP A 282 -0.30 1.77 9.90
C ASP A 282 -0.99 2.33 11.16
N THR A 283 -0.40 3.39 11.72
CA THR A 283 -0.95 3.97 12.94
C THR A 283 -2.30 4.67 12.71
N LEU A 284 -2.59 5.13 11.47
CA LEU A 284 -3.90 5.72 11.14
C LEU A 284 -5.03 4.67 11.23
N TYR A 285 -4.80 3.45 10.73
CA TYR A 285 -5.78 2.38 10.90
C TYR A 285 -5.84 1.87 12.33
N ARG A 286 -4.71 1.81 13.05
CA ARG A 286 -4.72 1.36 14.45
C ARG A 286 -5.62 2.20 15.36
N GLN A 287 -5.81 3.48 15.06
CA GLN A 287 -6.57 4.44 15.89
C GLN A 287 -8.08 4.42 15.65
N ILE A 288 -8.60 3.62 14.71
CA ILE A 288 -10.04 3.64 14.37
C ILE A 288 -10.91 2.77 15.28
N GLY A 289 -10.33 1.98 16.17
CA GLY A 289 -11.06 1.07 17.08
C GLY A 289 -11.63 -0.17 16.39
N SER A 290 -11.85 -1.24 17.14
CA SER A 290 -12.29 -2.55 16.64
C SER A 290 -13.76 -2.86 16.96
N LYS A 291 -14.27 -3.93 16.31
CA LYS A 291 -15.62 -4.47 16.58
C LYS A 291 -15.76 -5.01 18.03
N SER A 292 -14.66 -5.41 18.64
CA SER A 292 -14.63 -5.89 20.03
C SER A 292 -14.82 -4.79 21.09
N GLY A 293 -14.81 -3.50 20.67
CA GLY A 293 -14.85 -2.34 21.55
C GLY A 293 -13.47 -1.85 21.99
N SER A 294 -12.38 -2.47 21.52
CA SER A 294 -11.02 -1.94 21.72
C SER A 294 -10.87 -0.57 21.06
N ALA A 295 -10.18 0.36 21.72
CA ALA A 295 -9.82 1.65 21.13
C ALA A 295 -8.82 1.50 19.97
N SER A 296 -8.08 0.40 19.92
CA SER A 296 -7.19 0.05 18.81
C SER A 296 -7.92 -0.87 17.83
N PHE A 297 -7.67 -0.66 16.53
CA PHE A 297 -8.05 -1.61 15.48
C PHE A 297 -7.00 -2.71 15.44
N ASP A 298 -7.26 -3.77 16.15
CA ASP A 298 -6.36 -4.92 16.39
C ASP A 298 -6.72 -6.15 15.55
N ASP A 299 -7.55 -5.95 14.52
CA ASP A 299 -7.94 -7.04 13.61
C ASP A 299 -6.72 -7.58 12.84
N PHE A 300 -5.76 -6.72 12.52
CA PHE A 300 -4.51 -7.08 11.86
C PHE A 300 -3.31 -6.53 12.62
N GLY A 301 -2.21 -7.26 12.64
CA GLY A 301 -0.97 -6.84 13.29
C GLY A 301 -0.18 -5.81 12.46
N SER A 302 0.55 -4.91 13.13
CA SER A 302 1.49 -4.00 12.46
C SER A 302 2.78 -4.75 12.13
N SER A 303 2.92 -5.18 10.86
CA SER A 303 4.06 -5.99 10.40
C SER A 303 5.19 -5.15 9.80
N LEU A 304 4.97 -3.86 9.50
CA LEU A 304 5.96 -2.98 8.90
C LEU A 304 6.44 -1.93 9.88
N THR A 305 7.75 -1.76 9.97
CA THR A 305 8.41 -0.70 10.72
C THR A 305 9.46 0.00 9.86
N VAL A 306 9.83 1.21 10.27
CA VAL A 306 11.06 1.87 9.84
C VAL A 306 12.10 1.67 10.94
N LEU A 307 13.18 0.97 10.64
CA LEU A 307 14.32 0.79 11.53
C LEU A 307 15.23 2.02 11.43
N THR A 308 15.54 2.62 12.57
CA THR A 308 16.36 3.83 12.69
C THR A 308 17.47 3.63 13.71
N THR A 309 18.46 4.53 13.72
CA THR A 309 19.55 4.54 14.69
C THR A 309 19.55 5.84 15.49
N VAL A 310 19.75 5.75 16.80
CA VAL A 310 19.99 6.91 17.65
C VAL A 310 21.39 7.46 17.36
N ILE A 311 21.46 8.68 16.82
CA ILE A 311 22.73 9.30 16.39
C ILE A 311 23.23 10.41 17.30
N SER A 312 22.36 10.96 18.15
CA SER A 312 22.75 11.99 19.11
C SER A 312 21.85 11.98 20.35
N LYS A 313 22.47 12.26 21.50
CA LYS A 313 21.79 12.41 22.78
C LYS A 313 22.45 13.53 23.58
N ARG A 314 22.02 14.77 23.35
CA ARG A 314 22.61 15.97 23.96
C ARG A 314 21.76 16.56 25.06
N HIS A 315 20.46 16.20 25.13
CA HIS A 315 19.52 16.78 26.09
C HIS A 315 18.77 15.67 26.84
N PRO A 316 18.42 15.90 28.12
CA PRO A 316 17.55 14.97 28.87
C PRO A 316 16.18 14.79 28.19
N GLY A 317 15.62 13.60 28.29
CA GLY A 317 14.26 13.31 27.79
C GLY A 317 14.11 13.30 26.27
N LEU A 318 15.21 13.41 25.51
CA LEU A 318 15.15 13.30 24.04
C LEU A 318 16.43 12.72 23.42
N CYS A 319 16.30 12.16 22.24
CA CYS A 319 17.43 11.79 21.40
C CYS A 319 17.11 12.05 19.92
N THR A 320 18.14 12.19 19.10
CA THR A 320 18.03 12.34 17.64
C THR A 320 18.25 11.01 16.96
N ILE A 321 17.42 10.70 15.99
CA ILE A 321 17.51 9.54 15.10
C ILE A 321 17.84 9.97 13.67
N ASP A 322 18.38 9.06 12.87
CA ASP A 322 18.74 9.24 11.46
C ASP A 322 17.55 9.17 10.48
N ALA A 323 16.32 9.26 10.99
CA ALA A 323 15.10 9.22 10.22
C ALA A 323 14.29 10.52 10.37
N GLY A 324 14.42 11.43 9.43
CA GLY A 324 13.65 12.67 9.33
C GLY A 324 12.53 12.59 8.27
N ASN A 325 12.12 13.74 7.73
CA ASN A 325 11.02 13.86 6.76
C ASN A 325 11.22 13.05 5.45
N LYS A 326 12.45 12.65 5.12
CA LYS A 326 12.71 11.76 3.98
C LYS A 326 12.46 10.28 4.28
N ALA A 327 12.37 9.92 5.55
CA ALA A 327 12.20 8.54 6.01
C ALA A 327 10.86 8.33 6.73
N LEU A 328 10.45 9.31 7.54
CA LEU A 328 9.22 9.34 8.32
C LEU A 328 8.38 10.54 7.88
N LEU A 329 7.26 10.29 7.22
CA LEU A 329 6.55 11.33 6.49
C LEU A 329 5.50 12.10 7.30
N LYS A 330 5.22 11.69 8.55
CA LYS A 330 4.23 12.36 9.41
C LYS A 330 4.58 12.24 10.91
N PRO A 331 4.19 13.25 11.71
CA PRO A 331 4.51 13.28 13.15
C PRO A 331 3.63 12.36 14.01
N THR A 332 2.75 11.55 13.42
CA THR A 332 1.90 10.56 14.12
C THR A 332 2.49 9.15 14.10
N ASP A 333 3.75 9.02 13.73
CA ASP A 333 4.48 7.76 13.79
C ASP A 333 4.68 7.35 15.26
N GLU A 334 4.67 6.04 15.53
CA GLU A 334 4.74 5.49 16.89
C GLU A 334 6.00 4.63 17.05
N VAL A 335 6.70 4.78 18.16
CA VAL A 335 7.83 3.90 18.52
C VAL A 335 7.30 2.54 18.96
N LYS A 336 7.78 1.48 18.31
CA LYS A 336 7.39 0.10 18.62
C LYS A 336 7.75 -0.24 20.07
N GLY A 337 6.73 -0.67 20.83
CA GLY A 337 6.89 -1.00 22.25
C GLY A 337 7.06 0.18 23.20
N ARG A 338 6.98 1.43 22.71
CA ARG A 338 7.13 2.65 23.51
C ARG A 338 6.06 3.69 23.14
N PRO A 339 4.79 3.46 23.49
CA PRO A 339 3.70 4.41 23.19
C PRO A 339 3.84 5.74 23.98
N ASP A 340 4.68 5.77 24.99
CA ASP A 340 5.05 6.94 25.80
C ASP A 340 6.03 7.88 25.08
N VAL A 341 6.74 7.40 24.04
CA VAL A 341 7.73 8.16 23.28
C VAL A 341 7.07 8.80 22.06
N LYS A 342 7.19 10.12 21.95
CA LYS A 342 6.73 10.86 20.76
C LYS A 342 7.82 10.91 19.71
N VAL A 343 7.40 10.79 18.45
CA VAL A 343 8.27 11.00 17.28
C VAL A 343 8.00 12.38 16.72
N GLU A 344 9.04 13.21 16.60
CA GLU A 344 8.97 14.54 16.01
C GLU A 344 10.03 14.68 14.90
N ASN A 345 9.64 15.22 13.75
CA ASN A 345 10.58 15.45 12.66
C ASN A 345 11.23 16.82 12.78
N GLN A 346 12.58 16.85 12.72
CA GLN A 346 13.40 18.06 12.82
C GLN A 346 14.24 18.28 11.55
N GLY A 347 13.56 18.26 10.39
CA GLY A 347 14.18 18.44 9.08
C GLY A 347 14.18 17.20 8.22
N ALA A 348 14.98 17.25 7.16
CA ALA A 348 14.97 16.22 6.12
C ALA A 348 15.54 14.87 6.60
N GLU A 349 16.67 14.94 7.34
CA GLU A 349 17.49 13.77 7.73
C GLU A 349 17.32 13.41 9.21
N TYR A 350 16.73 14.26 10.04
CA TYR A 350 16.71 14.13 11.50
C TYR A 350 15.29 14.01 12.03
N GLY A 351 15.05 12.98 12.84
CA GLY A 351 13.88 12.87 13.71
C GLY A 351 14.32 12.96 15.17
N ILE A 352 13.38 13.29 16.04
CA ILE A 352 13.59 13.35 17.48
C ILE A 352 12.61 12.41 18.16
N LEU A 353 13.12 11.61 19.08
CA LEU A 353 12.32 10.87 20.04
C LEU A 353 12.27 11.65 21.34
N VAL A 354 11.07 11.90 21.86
CA VAL A 354 10.84 12.67 23.09
C VAL A 354 10.07 11.82 24.10
N TRP A 355 10.58 11.73 25.32
CA TRP A 355 9.93 11.03 26.44
C TRP A 355 10.06 11.81 27.75
N LYS A 356 9.31 11.43 28.78
CA LYS A 356 9.42 12.03 30.10
C LYS A 356 10.67 11.52 30.80
N ASP A 357 11.29 12.38 31.60
CA ASP A 357 12.43 12.03 32.44
C ASP A 357 12.07 10.86 33.38
N GLY A 358 13.04 9.95 33.59
CA GLY A 358 12.91 8.78 34.44
C GLY A 358 12.47 7.49 33.76
N ASP A 359 12.06 7.55 32.51
CA ASP A 359 11.78 6.38 31.70
C ASP A 359 13.05 5.78 31.08
N ARG A 360 12.87 4.62 30.41
CA ARG A 360 13.98 3.93 29.74
C ARG A 360 14.73 4.89 28.80
N ASP A 361 16.01 5.02 29.06
CA ASP A 361 16.89 5.91 28.35
C ASP A 361 17.48 5.25 27.09
N TYR A 362 17.57 6.00 25.99
CA TYR A 362 18.24 5.57 24.76
C TYR A 362 19.72 5.91 24.81
N LYS A 363 20.54 5.09 24.14
CA LYS A 363 21.99 5.31 23.97
C LYS A 363 22.28 5.57 22.48
N ILE A 364 23.38 6.28 22.23
CA ILE A 364 23.90 6.43 20.86
C ILE A 364 24.21 5.05 20.30
N GLY A 365 23.74 4.78 19.08
CA GLY A 365 23.83 3.48 18.42
C GLY A 365 22.65 2.54 18.64
N ASP A 366 21.74 2.84 19.59
CA ASP A 366 20.53 2.02 19.77
C ASP A 366 19.70 2.01 18.49
N ARG A 367 19.18 0.82 18.18
CA ARG A 367 18.25 0.61 17.07
C ARG A 367 16.82 0.80 17.57
N VAL A 368 16.04 1.56 16.82
CA VAL A 368 14.65 1.87 17.15
C VAL A 368 13.75 1.57 15.97
N GLU A 369 12.72 0.78 16.18
CA GLU A 369 11.69 0.51 15.18
C GLU A 369 10.50 1.46 15.37
N ILE A 370 10.04 2.09 14.28
CA ILE A 370 8.95 3.06 14.29
C ILE A 370 7.85 2.58 13.33
N TYR A 371 6.61 2.53 13.79
CA TYR A 371 5.45 2.26 12.95
C TYR A 371 5.10 3.50 12.14
N PRO A 372 5.10 3.43 10.79
CA PRO A 372 4.75 4.57 9.96
C PRO A 372 3.25 4.91 10.06
N SER A 373 2.93 6.20 9.96
CA SER A 373 1.55 6.68 10.03
C SER A 373 0.77 6.57 8.74
N ASN A 374 1.44 6.45 7.59
CA ASN A 374 0.80 6.35 6.29
C ASN A 374 1.64 5.49 5.33
N LEU A 375 1.17 4.29 5.08
CA LEU A 375 1.87 3.31 4.23
C LEU A 375 2.00 3.77 2.78
N ASP A 376 0.94 4.31 2.19
CA ASP A 376 0.94 4.73 0.77
C ASP A 376 2.06 5.72 0.46
N MET A 377 2.34 6.62 1.42
CA MET A 377 3.39 7.62 1.29
C MET A 377 4.76 7.06 1.67
N SER A 378 4.85 6.36 2.80
CA SER A 378 6.13 5.87 3.34
C SER A 378 6.80 4.87 2.39
N THR A 379 6.04 3.97 1.76
CA THR A 379 6.58 2.99 0.79
C THR A 379 7.10 3.63 -0.51
N ASN A 380 6.79 4.90 -0.78
CA ASN A 380 7.33 5.59 -1.96
C ASN A 380 8.79 6.03 -1.83
N VAL A 381 9.32 6.13 -0.62
CA VAL A 381 10.67 6.68 -0.38
C VAL A 381 11.73 5.60 -0.13
N TYR A 382 11.32 4.32 -0.13
CA TYR A 382 12.23 3.19 0.06
C TYR A 382 12.30 2.30 -1.18
N ASP A 383 13.43 1.62 -1.37
CA ASP A 383 13.68 0.76 -2.52
C ASP A 383 13.28 -0.70 -2.28
N ARG A 384 13.26 -1.12 -1.02
CA ARG A 384 13.03 -2.52 -0.62
C ARG A 384 12.52 -2.65 0.81
N TYR A 385 11.93 -3.79 1.08
CA TYR A 385 11.63 -4.28 2.42
C TYR A 385 12.70 -5.31 2.82
N TYR A 386 13.24 -5.17 4.02
CA TYR A 386 14.02 -6.22 4.67
C TYR A 386 13.06 -7.08 5.50
N VAL A 387 12.94 -8.35 5.16
CA VAL A 387 11.99 -9.27 5.80
C VAL A 387 12.70 -10.04 6.88
N THR A 388 12.17 -9.99 8.09
CA THR A 388 12.81 -10.62 9.25
C THR A 388 11.87 -11.58 9.96
N ARG A 389 12.47 -12.63 10.54
CA ARG A 389 11.83 -13.50 11.52
C ARG A 389 12.56 -13.31 12.84
N GLY A 390 11.89 -12.69 13.83
CA GLY A 390 12.57 -12.09 14.96
C GLY A 390 13.59 -11.05 14.48
N ASP A 391 14.84 -11.19 14.87
CA ASP A 391 15.93 -10.27 14.45
C ASP A 391 16.69 -10.75 13.20
N ARG A 392 16.43 -11.97 12.72
CA ARG A 392 17.16 -12.55 11.59
C ARG A 392 16.54 -12.14 10.27
N LEU A 393 17.35 -11.64 9.32
CA LEU A 393 16.94 -11.42 7.93
C LEU A 393 16.67 -12.76 7.25
N VAL A 394 15.51 -12.88 6.59
CA VAL A 394 15.10 -14.10 5.87
C VAL A 394 14.81 -13.84 4.40
N ASP A 395 14.52 -12.59 4.01
CA ASP A 395 14.24 -12.23 2.62
C ASP A 395 14.40 -10.71 2.39
N VAL A 396 14.39 -10.30 1.12
CA VAL A 396 14.36 -8.89 0.71
C VAL A 396 13.41 -8.75 -0.47
N TRP A 397 12.36 -7.91 -0.31
CA TRP A 397 11.37 -7.70 -1.35
C TRP A 397 11.50 -6.30 -1.97
N PRO A 398 11.68 -6.19 -3.29
CA PRO A 398 11.76 -4.89 -3.97
C PRO A 398 10.44 -4.10 -3.89
N ILE A 399 10.55 -2.77 -3.78
CA ILE A 399 9.45 -1.81 -3.90
C ILE A 399 9.55 -1.16 -5.27
N MET A 400 8.95 -1.77 -6.29
CA MET A 400 9.13 -1.37 -7.69
C MET A 400 8.06 -0.38 -8.19
N GLY A 401 6.85 -0.38 -7.59
CA GLY A 401 5.72 0.45 -8.01
C GLY A 401 5.72 1.89 -7.47
N ARG A 402 6.88 2.44 -7.12
CA ARG A 402 7.01 3.80 -6.58
C ARG A 402 6.70 4.87 -7.61
N ALA A 403 6.16 6.01 -7.14
CA ALA A 403 5.98 7.18 -7.99
C ALA A 403 7.33 7.60 -8.61
N GLY A 404 7.36 7.74 -9.94
CA GLY A 404 8.59 8.05 -10.68
C GLY A 404 9.42 6.83 -11.12
N ALA A 405 9.22 5.63 -10.58
CA ALA A 405 9.90 4.41 -11.05
C ALA A 405 9.52 4.06 -12.51
N ALA A 406 8.30 4.41 -12.92
CA ALA A 406 7.80 4.20 -14.28
C ALA A 406 8.41 5.15 -15.35
N GLN A 407 9.31 6.03 -14.97
CA GLN A 407 10.01 6.96 -15.88
C GLN A 407 11.46 6.52 -16.18
N ARG A 408 11.89 5.37 -15.68
CA ARG A 408 13.23 4.82 -15.89
C ARG A 408 13.24 3.65 -16.86
#